data_43d85c7f6bd02ca0f0e4ba7f5dde80f7
#
_entry.id   43d85c7f6bd02ca0f0e4ba7f5dde80f7
#
_cell.length_a   1.000
_cell.length_b   1.000
_cell.length_c   1.000
_cell.angle_alpha   90.00
_cell.angle_beta   90.00
_cell.angle_gamma   90.00
#
_symmetry.space_group_name_H-M   'P 1'
#
loop_
_entity.id
_entity.type
_entity.pdbx_description
1 polymer ?
#
loop_
_entity_poly.entity_id
_entity_poly.type
_entity_poly.pdbx_seq_one_letter_code
_entity_poly.pdbx_strand_id
1 'polypeptide(L)'
;MEDVVIIGAGPCGLSAALELQKIGIDPLIIEKECVVHSIYLYPTYMQFFSTPELLEIGGYPFSTPNDKPYRLEALNYYRNVAARSGVRIRPYHTATQLAVQPEGTFELTVQNRFGAVTTIAARHVIVATGYFSQPNMLGIPGEELSKVTHYFREAHPYTGTKVAIIGGSNSAIDAAMELLRAGAEVTVVYRGETYSPVIKPWVKPIFESMVSKGRIRMLFQSRVVRISETSVTVSCEGHEEEFDNDFVLALTGFRPDRGLLAGAGAVVSESDGIPQYDPATMETTVPGLFVAGVIASGANANEVFIETGRLHGGLIAKRIAACDPAVN
;
A
#
# COMPACT_ATOMS: atom_id res chain seq x y z
N MET A 1 25.74 -10.55 11.76
CA MET A 1 24.36 -11.10 11.89
C MET A 1 23.54 -10.06 12.65
N GLU A 2 22.41 -9.68 12.11
CA GLU A 2 21.47 -8.76 12.77
C GLU A 2 20.54 -9.56 13.74
N ASP A 3 20.14 -8.95 14.85
CA ASP A 3 19.15 -9.55 15.72
C ASP A 3 17.78 -9.55 15.05
N VAL A 4 17.37 -8.39 14.51
CA VAL A 4 16.12 -8.23 13.78
C VAL A 4 16.33 -7.42 12.50
N VAL A 5 15.80 -7.94 11.39
CA VAL A 5 15.67 -7.18 10.12
C VAL A 5 14.19 -6.93 9.84
N ILE A 6 13.85 -5.69 9.51
CA ILE A 6 12.49 -5.28 9.13
C ILE A 6 12.50 -4.96 7.64
N ILE A 7 11.57 -5.51 6.88
CA ILE A 7 11.42 -5.24 5.44
C ILE A 7 10.26 -4.28 5.23
N GLY A 8 10.58 -3.02 4.92
CA GLY A 8 9.65 -1.92 4.72
C GLY A 8 9.71 -0.85 5.80
N ALA A 9 9.98 0.40 5.41
CA ALA A 9 9.98 1.59 6.26
C ALA A 9 8.65 2.36 6.20
N GLY A 10 7.53 1.65 6.05
CA GLY A 10 6.20 2.19 6.22
C GLY A 10 5.87 2.45 7.69
N PRO A 11 4.69 3.04 8.00
CA PRO A 11 4.31 3.34 9.40
C PRO A 11 4.37 2.13 10.32
N CYS A 12 3.97 0.95 9.86
CA CYS A 12 3.98 -0.29 10.66
C CYS A 12 5.41 -0.83 10.89
N GLY A 13 6.28 -0.76 9.87
CA GLY A 13 7.69 -1.16 10.02
C GLY A 13 8.47 -0.21 10.92
N LEU A 14 8.24 1.10 10.80
CA LEU A 14 8.80 2.10 11.72
C LEU A 14 8.31 1.88 13.15
N SER A 15 6.99 1.64 13.32
CA SER A 15 6.43 1.35 14.64
C SER A 15 7.07 0.10 15.26
N ALA A 16 7.22 -0.98 14.48
CA ALA A 16 7.88 -2.19 14.96
C ALA A 16 9.33 -1.93 15.40
N ALA A 17 10.08 -1.14 14.63
CA ALA A 17 11.44 -0.76 15.01
C ALA A 17 11.49 0.00 16.34
N LEU A 18 10.59 0.95 16.54
CA LEU A 18 10.52 1.74 17.77
C LEU A 18 10.14 0.88 19.00
N GLU A 19 9.23 -0.07 18.83
CA GLU A 19 8.85 -0.98 19.91
C GLU A 19 9.99 -1.95 20.28
N LEU A 20 10.80 -2.39 19.30
CA LEU A 20 12.01 -3.18 19.54
C LEU A 20 13.09 -2.36 20.27
N GLN A 21 13.29 -1.08 19.91
CA GLN A 21 14.25 -0.21 20.61
C GLN A 21 13.89 -0.02 22.09
N LYS A 22 12.60 -0.01 22.45
CA LYS A 22 12.17 0.07 23.87
C LYS A 22 12.63 -1.11 24.72
N ILE A 23 12.89 -2.26 24.08
CA ILE A 23 13.39 -3.48 24.75
C ILE A 23 14.89 -3.71 24.49
N GLY A 24 15.62 -2.69 24.00
CA GLY A 24 17.07 -2.73 23.81
C GLY A 24 17.56 -3.39 22.53
N ILE A 25 16.66 -3.73 21.60
CA ILE A 25 17.01 -4.29 20.28
C ILE A 25 17.10 -3.14 19.26
N ASP A 26 18.22 -3.05 18.53
CA ASP A 26 18.44 -2.07 17.46
C ASP A 26 18.26 -2.71 16.07
N PRO A 27 17.04 -2.72 15.49
CA PRO A 27 16.78 -3.40 14.25
C PRO A 27 17.34 -2.66 13.04
N LEU A 28 17.58 -3.39 11.93
CA LEU A 28 17.89 -2.83 10.63
C LEU A 28 16.64 -2.86 9.74
N ILE A 29 16.21 -1.70 9.23
CA ILE A 29 15.14 -1.61 8.23
C ILE A 29 15.72 -1.60 6.83
N ILE A 30 15.22 -2.47 5.95
CA ILE A 30 15.47 -2.48 4.51
C ILE A 30 14.26 -1.89 3.81
N GLU A 31 14.47 -0.79 3.07
CA GLU A 31 13.39 -0.07 2.36
C GLU A 31 13.76 0.08 0.89
N LYS A 32 12.86 -0.38 0.01
CA LYS A 32 13.14 -0.35 -1.44
C LYS A 32 13.15 1.05 -2.03
N GLU A 33 12.42 1.96 -1.44
CA GLU A 33 12.28 3.33 -1.90
C GLU A 33 12.63 4.33 -0.78
N CYS A 34 11.87 5.39 -0.60
CA CYS A 34 12.04 6.31 0.52
C CYS A 34 11.17 5.90 1.71
N VAL A 35 11.50 6.43 2.88
CA VAL A 35 10.68 6.27 4.10
C VAL A 35 9.23 6.66 3.81
N VAL A 36 8.28 5.81 4.22
CA VAL A 36 6.83 5.90 4.00
C VAL A 36 6.44 6.16 2.54
N HIS A 37 7.09 5.45 1.62
CA HIS A 37 6.90 5.63 0.18
C HIS A 37 5.43 5.49 -0.25
N SER A 38 4.66 4.60 0.35
CA SER A 38 3.21 4.47 0.05
C SER A 38 2.47 5.78 0.29
N ILE A 39 2.78 6.51 1.38
CA ILE A 39 2.19 7.83 1.67
C ILE A 39 2.69 8.86 0.64
N TYR A 40 3.95 8.76 0.21
CA TYR A 40 4.47 9.63 -0.85
C TYR A 40 3.72 9.43 -2.18
N LEU A 41 3.22 8.24 -2.48
CA LEU A 41 2.45 7.95 -3.68
C LEU A 41 0.97 8.36 -3.59
N TYR A 42 0.44 8.67 -2.42
CA TYR A 42 -0.94 9.14 -2.27
C TYR A 42 -1.17 10.48 -3.00
N PRO A 43 -2.42 10.82 -3.34
CA PRO A 43 -2.75 12.11 -3.93
C PRO A 43 -2.21 13.27 -3.11
N THR A 44 -1.69 14.31 -3.77
CA THR A 44 -0.98 15.43 -3.12
C THR A 44 -1.84 16.16 -2.09
N TYR A 45 -3.13 16.26 -2.33
CA TYR A 45 -4.13 16.91 -1.48
C TYR A 45 -4.84 15.96 -0.50
N MET A 46 -4.44 14.69 -0.47
CA MET A 46 -5.13 13.70 0.34
C MET A 46 -5.09 14.06 1.83
N GLN A 47 -6.26 14.01 2.45
CA GLN A 47 -6.46 14.07 3.90
C GLN A 47 -6.75 12.66 4.44
N PHE A 48 -6.10 12.29 5.53
CA PHE A 48 -6.33 11.00 6.19
C PHE A 48 -7.75 10.94 6.78
N PHE A 49 -8.24 9.72 6.99
CA PHE A 49 -9.53 9.50 7.67
C PHE A 49 -9.38 9.41 9.18
N SER A 50 -8.20 8.99 9.63
CA SER A 50 -7.83 8.85 11.04
C SER A 50 -7.35 10.17 11.61
N THR A 51 -7.60 10.38 12.91
CA THR A 51 -7.03 11.52 13.63
C THR A 51 -5.51 11.36 13.82
N PRO A 52 -4.77 12.43 14.14
CA PRO A 52 -3.32 12.36 14.36
C PRO A 52 -2.92 11.31 15.40
N GLU A 53 -3.66 11.21 16.51
CA GLU A 53 -3.38 10.27 17.62
C GLU A 53 -3.45 8.80 17.17
N LEU A 54 -4.32 8.48 16.22
CA LEU A 54 -4.44 7.13 15.65
C LEU A 54 -3.32 6.80 14.68
N LEU A 55 -2.58 7.81 14.21
CA LEU A 55 -1.46 7.66 13.28
C LEU A 55 -0.10 7.72 13.98
N GLU A 56 -0.06 8.07 15.26
CA GLU A 56 1.17 8.16 16.08
C GLU A 56 1.84 6.80 16.23
N ILE A 57 3.19 6.82 16.23
CA ILE A 57 4.02 5.63 16.45
C ILE A 57 5.11 5.91 17.49
N GLY A 58 5.48 4.89 18.26
CA GLY A 58 6.62 4.89 19.17
C GLY A 58 6.55 5.87 20.33
N GLY A 59 5.42 6.55 20.55
CA GLY A 59 5.26 7.59 21.56
C GLY A 59 5.68 8.99 21.08
N TYR A 60 5.95 9.17 19.81
CA TYR A 60 6.20 10.49 19.20
C TYR A 60 4.87 11.15 18.83
N PRO A 61 4.55 12.34 19.39
CA PRO A 61 3.28 13.00 19.13
C PRO A 61 3.19 13.50 17.68
N PHE A 62 2.01 13.33 17.06
CA PHE A 62 1.71 13.86 15.73
C PHE A 62 0.94 15.18 15.86
N SER A 63 1.66 16.28 16.01
CA SER A 63 1.07 17.60 16.16
C SER A 63 0.71 18.20 14.80
N THR A 64 -0.56 18.57 14.62
CA THR A 64 -1.11 19.29 13.47
C THR A 64 -2.26 20.17 13.92
N PRO A 65 -2.53 21.32 13.27
CA PRO A 65 -3.72 22.13 13.55
C PRO A 65 -5.01 21.54 12.98
N ASN A 66 -4.93 20.43 12.21
CA ASN A 66 -6.06 19.82 11.53
C ASN A 66 -6.59 18.62 12.32
N ASP A 67 -7.92 18.47 12.42
CA ASP A 67 -8.56 17.29 13.03
C ASP A 67 -8.10 15.98 12.36
N LYS A 68 -7.81 16.04 11.07
CA LYS A 68 -7.30 14.94 10.26
C LYS A 68 -6.12 15.45 9.44
N PRO A 69 -4.93 14.83 9.56
CA PRO A 69 -3.74 15.33 8.89
C PRO A 69 -3.82 15.16 7.37
N TYR A 70 -3.15 16.06 6.66
CA TYR A 70 -2.91 15.92 5.24
C TYR A 70 -1.67 15.07 4.97
N ARG A 71 -1.59 14.56 3.72
CA ARG A 71 -0.46 13.76 3.25
C ARG A 71 0.91 14.38 3.58
N LEU A 72 1.10 15.67 3.35
CA LEU A 72 2.38 16.35 3.62
C LEU A 72 2.73 16.37 5.10
N GLU A 73 1.75 16.54 5.97
CA GLU A 73 1.94 16.51 7.43
C GLU A 73 2.37 15.11 7.88
N ALA A 74 1.74 14.05 7.34
CA ALA A 74 2.12 12.67 7.62
C ALA A 74 3.54 12.34 7.11
N LEU A 75 3.91 12.79 5.91
CA LEU A 75 5.27 12.64 5.40
C LEU A 75 6.30 13.32 6.33
N ASN A 76 6.02 14.54 6.78
CA ASN A 76 6.88 15.25 7.72
C ASN A 76 6.97 14.54 9.07
N TYR A 77 5.84 14.08 9.59
CA TYR A 77 5.77 13.36 10.86
C TYR A 77 6.62 12.10 10.83
N TYR A 78 6.37 11.15 9.93
CA TYR A 78 7.09 9.88 9.88
C TYR A 78 8.58 10.05 9.57
N ARG A 79 8.95 11.00 8.69
CA ARG A 79 10.34 11.34 8.41
C ARG A 79 11.05 11.87 9.67
N ASN A 80 10.39 12.75 10.44
CA ASN A 80 10.94 13.28 11.68
C ASN A 80 11.06 12.20 12.75
N VAL A 81 10.10 11.29 12.85
CA VAL A 81 10.19 10.14 13.76
C VAL A 81 11.38 9.26 13.39
N ALA A 82 11.53 8.90 12.13
CA ALA A 82 12.67 8.09 11.66
C ALA A 82 14.01 8.77 11.94
N ALA A 83 14.12 10.08 11.70
CA ALA A 83 15.36 10.83 11.94
C ALA A 83 15.71 10.97 13.43
N ARG A 84 14.71 11.22 14.29
CA ARG A 84 14.92 11.49 15.72
C ARG A 84 15.12 10.22 16.55
N SER A 85 14.52 9.11 16.14
CA SER A 85 14.64 7.83 16.85
C SER A 85 15.99 7.15 16.64
N GLY A 86 16.75 7.55 15.64
CA GLY A 86 18.02 6.91 15.29
C GLY A 86 17.88 5.51 14.73
N VAL A 87 16.68 5.09 14.32
CA VAL A 87 16.45 3.78 13.68
C VAL A 87 17.32 3.63 12.45
N ARG A 88 18.02 2.50 12.34
CA ARG A 88 18.87 2.17 11.19
C ARG A 88 18.02 1.82 9.98
N ILE A 89 18.07 2.65 8.93
CA ILE A 89 17.33 2.42 7.69
C ILE A 89 18.30 2.41 6.52
N ARG A 90 18.17 1.39 5.64
CA ARG A 90 18.83 1.34 4.32
C ARG A 90 17.76 1.62 3.25
N PRO A 91 17.55 2.86 2.83
CA PRO A 91 16.63 3.20 1.74
C PRO A 91 17.24 2.80 0.40
N TYR A 92 16.38 2.63 -0.62
CA TYR A 92 16.75 2.23 -1.98
C TYR A 92 17.47 0.87 -2.04
N HIS A 93 17.04 -0.04 -1.15
CA HIS A 93 17.50 -1.42 -1.09
C HIS A 93 16.27 -2.34 -1.11
N THR A 94 16.15 -3.15 -2.14
CA THR A 94 15.02 -4.08 -2.33
C THR A 94 15.38 -5.45 -1.77
N ALA A 95 14.60 -5.94 -0.83
CA ALA A 95 14.63 -7.35 -0.42
C ALA A 95 14.06 -8.20 -1.56
N THR A 96 14.87 -9.08 -2.14
CA THR A 96 14.51 -9.88 -3.32
C THR A 96 14.26 -11.34 -2.99
N GLN A 97 14.91 -11.87 -1.96
CA GLN A 97 14.76 -13.26 -1.52
C GLN A 97 14.94 -13.36 -0.01
N LEU A 98 14.16 -14.21 0.62
CA LEU A 98 14.27 -14.56 2.04
C LEU A 98 14.32 -16.08 2.16
N ALA A 99 15.37 -16.62 2.78
CA ALA A 99 15.58 -18.04 2.99
C ALA A 99 15.81 -18.35 4.46
N VAL A 100 15.27 -19.48 4.94
CA VAL A 100 15.54 -20.01 6.28
C VAL A 100 16.78 -20.91 6.18
N GLN A 101 17.71 -20.70 7.11
CA GLN A 101 18.93 -21.50 7.21
C GLN A 101 18.71 -22.73 8.14
N PRO A 102 19.53 -23.80 8.01
CA PRO A 102 19.36 -25.01 8.82
C PRO A 102 19.38 -24.78 10.33
N GLU A 103 20.11 -23.76 10.80
CA GLU A 103 20.17 -23.37 12.20
C GLU A 103 18.98 -22.50 12.67
N GLY A 104 17.99 -22.25 11.81
CA GLY A 104 16.80 -21.47 12.12
C GLY A 104 16.96 -19.96 12.00
N THR A 105 18.12 -19.49 11.52
CA THR A 105 18.33 -18.06 11.16
C THR A 105 17.84 -17.80 9.74
N PHE A 106 17.86 -16.51 9.35
CA PHE A 106 17.42 -16.06 8.03
C PHE A 106 18.55 -15.48 7.23
N GLU A 107 18.57 -15.74 5.93
CA GLU A 107 19.39 -15.05 4.96
C GLU A 107 18.50 -14.21 4.03
N LEU A 108 18.68 -12.89 4.06
CA LEU A 108 17.96 -11.93 3.22
C LEU A 108 18.88 -11.47 2.10
N THR A 109 18.48 -11.72 0.85
CA THR A 109 19.14 -11.14 -0.34
C THR A 109 18.56 -9.75 -0.60
N VAL A 110 19.45 -8.77 -0.73
CA VAL A 110 19.11 -7.35 -0.89
C VAL A 110 19.82 -6.78 -2.10
N GLN A 111 19.09 -6.10 -2.97
CA GLN A 111 19.64 -5.41 -4.14
C GLN A 111 19.48 -3.90 -3.99
N ASN A 112 20.54 -3.13 -4.16
CA ASN A 112 20.47 -1.68 -4.15
C ASN A 112 20.00 -1.13 -5.52
N ARG A 113 19.69 0.16 -5.59
CA ARG A 113 19.21 0.83 -6.82
C ARG A 113 20.19 0.78 -8.02
N PHE A 114 21.43 0.41 -7.81
CA PHE A 114 22.46 0.27 -8.85
C PHE A 114 22.67 -1.19 -9.28
N GLY A 115 21.86 -2.11 -8.76
CA GLY A 115 21.92 -3.53 -9.09
C GLY A 115 22.92 -4.34 -8.25
N ALA A 116 23.68 -3.73 -7.35
CA ALA A 116 24.57 -4.48 -6.47
C ALA A 116 23.79 -5.32 -5.46
N VAL A 117 24.12 -6.59 -5.36
CA VAL A 117 23.47 -7.58 -4.50
C VAL A 117 24.34 -7.88 -3.28
N THR A 118 23.72 -7.93 -2.13
CA THR A 118 24.34 -8.32 -0.85
C THR A 118 23.40 -9.22 -0.06
N THR A 119 23.95 -10.00 0.87
CA THR A 119 23.18 -10.82 1.80
C THR A 119 23.28 -10.28 3.23
N ILE A 120 22.22 -10.43 4.00
CA ILE A 120 22.12 -10.05 5.41
C ILE A 120 21.61 -11.26 6.19
N ALA A 121 22.39 -11.72 7.16
CA ALA A 121 21.95 -12.75 8.08
C ALA A 121 21.22 -12.11 9.27
N ALA A 122 20.08 -12.71 9.68
CA ALA A 122 19.25 -12.22 10.79
C ALA A 122 18.71 -13.38 11.64
N ARG A 123 18.50 -13.13 12.95
CA ARG A 123 17.80 -14.07 13.83
C ARG A 123 16.29 -14.01 13.62
N HIS A 124 15.76 -12.80 13.43
CA HIS A 124 14.34 -12.56 13.25
C HIS A 124 14.11 -11.65 12.05
N VAL A 125 13.00 -11.85 11.35
CA VAL A 125 12.59 -11.02 10.21
C VAL A 125 11.14 -10.57 10.40
N ILE A 126 10.89 -9.28 10.20
CA ILE A 126 9.54 -8.70 10.17
C ILE A 126 9.23 -8.22 8.76
N VAL A 127 8.23 -8.80 8.12
CA VAL A 127 7.75 -8.35 6.80
C VAL A 127 6.68 -7.29 7.01
N ALA A 128 6.99 -6.04 6.59
CA ALA A 128 6.12 -4.87 6.71
C ALA A 128 5.97 -4.13 5.37
N THR A 129 5.96 -4.88 4.26
CA THR A 129 6.04 -4.37 2.88
C THR A 129 4.79 -3.65 2.39
N GLY A 130 3.67 -3.77 3.13
CA GLY A 130 2.42 -3.16 2.72
C GLY A 130 1.81 -3.81 1.46
N TYR A 131 1.05 -3.02 0.68
CA TYR A 131 0.39 -3.51 -0.55
C TYR A 131 0.43 -2.49 -1.69
N PHE A 132 0.67 -1.22 -1.40
CA PHE A 132 0.45 -0.11 -2.34
C PHE A 132 1.44 -0.08 -3.52
N SER A 133 2.48 -0.91 -3.49
CA SER A 133 3.42 -1.07 -4.61
C SER A 133 3.04 -2.16 -5.61
N GLN A 134 1.93 -2.88 -5.38
CA GLN A 134 1.47 -3.98 -6.23
C GLN A 134 0.04 -3.72 -6.71
N PRO A 135 -0.16 -2.93 -7.78
CA PRO A 135 -1.49 -2.72 -8.37
C PRO A 135 -2.05 -4.02 -8.94
N ASN A 136 -3.37 -4.14 -8.90
CA ASN A 136 -4.05 -5.22 -9.59
C ASN A 136 -4.04 -4.94 -11.09
N MET A 137 -3.16 -5.63 -11.82
CA MET A 137 -3.06 -5.50 -13.27
C MET A 137 -4.32 -6.04 -13.95
N LEU A 138 -4.71 -5.41 -15.04
CA LEU A 138 -5.87 -5.77 -15.84
C LEU A 138 -5.55 -6.96 -16.76
N GLY A 139 -4.30 -7.08 -17.21
CA GLY A 139 -3.85 -8.10 -18.15
C GLY A 139 -4.45 -7.94 -19.55
N ILE A 140 -4.70 -6.70 -19.97
CA ILE A 140 -5.31 -6.39 -21.27
C ILE A 140 -4.31 -5.71 -22.20
N PRO A 141 -4.48 -5.85 -23.54
CA PRO A 141 -3.65 -5.14 -24.51
C PRO A 141 -3.66 -3.62 -24.28
N GLY A 142 -2.47 -3.02 -24.25
CA GLY A 142 -2.26 -1.59 -24.10
C GLY A 142 -2.22 -1.10 -22.65
N GLU A 143 -2.28 -1.98 -21.66
CA GLU A 143 -2.12 -1.59 -20.25
C GLU A 143 -0.73 -1.01 -19.94
N GLU A 144 0.27 -1.39 -20.73
CA GLU A 144 1.67 -0.94 -20.63
C GLU A 144 1.94 0.41 -21.29
N LEU A 145 0.97 1.00 -22.00
CA LEU A 145 1.12 2.30 -22.65
C LEU A 145 1.39 3.41 -21.63
N SER A 146 2.22 4.38 -22.01
CA SER A 146 2.63 5.48 -21.14
C SER A 146 1.50 6.38 -20.65
N LYS A 147 0.34 6.36 -21.34
CA LYS A 147 -0.88 7.06 -20.93
C LYS A 147 -1.66 6.35 -19.81
N VAL A 148 -1.27 5.13 -19.45
CA VAL A 148 -1.92 4.33 -18.39
C VAL A 148 -1.15 4.48 -17.09
N THR A 149 -1.86 4.70 -16.00
CA THR A 149 -1.29 4.70 -14.65
C THR A 149 -2.23 4.04 -13.65
N HIS A 150 -1.65 3.34 -12.67
CA HIS A 150 -2.38 2.76 -11.53
C HIS A 150 -2.42 3.69 -10.32
N TYR A 151 -1.78 4.86 -10.42
CA TYR A 151 -1.65 5.83 -9.33
C TYR A 151 -2.20 7.18 -9.75
N PHE A 152 -3.18 7.68 -9.03
CA PHE A 152 -3.63 9.06 -9.18
C PHE A 152 -2.94 9.94 -8.15
N ARG A 153 -2.21 10.94 -8.60
CA ARG A 153 -1.47 11.86 -7.73
C ARG A 153 -2.06 13.25 -7.71
N GLU A 154 -2.41 13.79 -8.87
CA GLU A 154 -2.85 15.18 -9.02
C GLU A 154 -3.65 15.34 -10.31
N ALA A 155 -4.68 16.18 -10.27
CA ALA A 155 -5.58 16.40 -11.41
C ALA A 155 -5.05 17.40 -12.43
N HIS A 156 -4.18 18.33 -12.03
CA HIS A 156 -3.72 19.43 -12.89
C HIS A 156 -3.19 19.00 -14.27
N PRO A 157 -2.38 17.94 -14.41
CA PRO A 157 -1.86 17.50 -15.72
C PRO A 157 -2.94 17.05 -16.72
N TYR A 158 -4.14 16.78 -16.26
CA TYR A 158 -5.25 16.26 -17.08
C TYR A 158 -6.24 17.34 -17.52
N THR A 159 -5.95 18.63 -17.28
CA THR A 159 -6.83 19.74 -17.64
C THR A 159 -7.09 19.76 -19.14
N GLY A 160 -8.38 19.76 -19.54
CA GLY A 160 -8.81 19.81 -20.94
C GLY A 160 -8.59 18.51 -21.73
N THR A 161 -8.31 17.39 -21.06
CA THR A 161 -8.10 16.09 -21.69
C THR A 161 -9.25 15.11 -21.40
N LYS A 162 -9.33 14.03 -22.20
CA LYS A 162 -10.28 12.93 -22.03
C LYS A 162 -9.65 11.84 -21.17
N VAL A 163 -10.20 11.60 -19.97
CA VAL A 163 -9.65 10.64 -19.01
C VAL A 163 -10.64 9.50 -18.76
N ALA A 164 -10.19 8.26 -18.98
CA ALA A 164 -10.91 7.08 -18.56
C ALA A 164 -10.41 6.60 -17.19
N ILE A 165 -11.32 6.33 -16.26
CA ILE A 165 -11.02 5.75 -14.96
C ILE A 165 -11.59 4.34 -14.93
N ILE A 166 -10.75 3.35 -14.66
CA ILE A 166 -11.15 1.95 -14.50
C ILE A 166 -11.23 1.66 -13.01
N GLY A 167 -12.44 1.50 -12.48
CA GLY A 167 -12.70 1.28 -11.05
C GLY A 167 -13.98 1.97 -10.59
N GLY A 168 -14.48 1.61 -9.40
CA GLY A 168 -15.73 2.16 -8.88
C GLY A 168 -15.73 2.33 -7.37
N SER A 169 -14.58 2.20 -6.70
CA SER A 169 -14.42 2.41 -5.26
C SER A 169 -13.91 3.83 -4.95
N ASN A 170 -13.65 4.11 -3.68
CA ASN A 170 -13.30 5.45 -3.21
C ASN A 170 -12.22 6.16 -4.02
N SER A 171 -11.10 5.48 -4.34
CA SER A 171 -10.01 6.10 -5.10
C SER A 171 -10.42 6.54 -6.50
N ALA A 172 -11.27 5.74 -7.18
CA ALA A 172 -11.79 6.08 -8.51
C ALA A 172 -12.74 7.26 -8.45
N ILE A 173 -13.62 7.31 -7.45
CA ILE A 173 -14.60 8.37 -7.28
C ILE A 173 -13.92 9.68 -6.85
N ASP A 174 -12.98 9.62 -5.90
CA ASP A 174 -12.20 10.80 -5.49
C ASP A 174 -11.42 11.36 -6.69
N ALA A 175 -10.75 10.51 -7.49
CA ALA A 175 -10.05 10.92 -8.71
C ALA A 175 -10.99 11.55 -9.74
N ALA A 176 -12.17 10.93 -9.99
CA ALA A 176 -13.15 11.46 -10.93
C ALA A 176 -13.62 12.87 -10.55
N MET A 177 -13.86 13.09 -9.25
CA MET A 177 -14.30 14.40 -8.76
C MET A 177 -13.20 15.47 -8.88
N GLU A 178 -11.95 15.12 -8.62
CA GLU A 178 -10.82 16.03 -8.77
C GLU A 178 -10.54 16.37 -10.25
N LEU A 179 -10.56 15.36 -11.12
CA LEU A 179 -10.40 15.53 -12.57
C LEU A 179 -11.50 16.43 -13.15
N LEU A 180 -12.77 16.21 -12.74
CA LEU A 180 -13.88 17.07 -13.15
C LEU A 180 -13.64 18.52 -12.73
N ARG A 181 -13.17 18.77 -11.49
CA ARG A 181 -12.86 20.12 -10.99
C ARG A 181 -11.71 20.76 -11.79
N ALA A 182 -10.74 19.97 -12.22
CA ALA A 182 -9.63 20.42 -13.06
C ALA A 182 -10.03 20.66 -14.53
N GLY A 183 -11.26 20.32 -14.92
CA GLY A 183 -11.76 20.54 -16.29
C GLY A 183 -11.44 19.42 -17.27
N ALA A 184 -11.16 18.21 -16.79
CA ALA A 184 -11.06 17.03 -17.63
C ALA A 184 -12.45 16.51 -18.02
N GLU A 185 -12.55 15.87 -19.18
CA GLU A 185 -13.71 15.07 -19.59
C GLU A 185 -13.55 13.66 -19.02
N VAL A 186 -14.42 13.28 -18.07
CA VAL A 186 -14.23 12.06 -17.29
C VAL A 186 -15.23 10.98 -17.66
N THR A 187 -14.72 9.79 -18.02
CA THR A 187 -15.50 8.55 -18.18
C THR A 187 -15.04 7.54 -17.13
N VAL A 188 -15.97 7.04 -16.32
CA VAL A 188 -15.70 5.99 -15.33
C VAL A 188 -16.26 4.66 -15.83
N VAL A 189 -15.41 3.64 -15.91
CA VAL A 189 -15.77 2.28 -16.32
C VAL A 189 -15.76 1.38 -15.09
N TYR A 190 -16.91 0.81 -14.77
CA TYR A 190 -17.09 -0.01 -13.58
C TYR A 190 -17.84 -1.32 -13.88
N ARG A 191 -17.30 -2.42 -13.39
CA ARG A 191 -17.85 -3.77 -13.63
C ARG A 191 -19.13 -4.09 -12.85
N GLY A 192 -19.46 -3.30 -11.82
CA GLY A 192 -20.66 -3.50 -11.01
C GLY A 192 -21.91 -2.99 -11.69
N GLU A 193 -23.06 -3.50 -11.29
CA GLU A 193 -24.38 -3.10 -11.81
C GLU A 193 -24.81 -1.72 -11.35
N THR A 194 -24.34 -1.31 -10.18
CA THR A 194 -24.67 -0.03 -9.55
C THR A 194 -23.47 0.49 -8.76
N TYR A 195 -23.58 1.67 -8.19
CA TYR A 195 -22.53 2.28 -7.37
C TYR A 195 -22.04 1.36 -6.26
N SER A 196 -20.73 1.26 -6.10
CA SER A 196 -20.12 0.43 -5.07
C SER A 196 -20.62 0.81 -3.67
N PRO A 197 -20.98 -0.16 -2.82
CA PRO A 197 -21.44 0.11 -1.45
C PRO A 197 -20.34 0.67 -0.54
N VAL A 198 -19.06 0.53 -0.92
CA VAL A 198 -17.92 1.03 -0.13
C VAL A 198 -17.60 2.50 -0.40
N ILE A 199 -18.31 3.18 -1.32
CA ILE A 199 -18.16 4.62 -1.53
C ILE A 199 -18.60 5.36 -0.26
N LYS A 200 -17.75 6.31 0.17
CA LYS A 200 -18.01 7.12 1.37
C LYS A 200 -19.39 7.78 1.32
N PRO A 201 -20.20 7.68 2.38
CA PRO A 201 -21.56 8.21 2.39
C PRO A 201 -21.68 9.70 2.08
N TRP A 202 -20.66 10.49 2.43
CA TRP A 202 -20.64 11.94 2.17
C TRP A 202 -20.16 12.31 0.76
N VAL A 203 -19.49 11.41 0.03
CA VAL A 203 -19.04 11.62 -1.35
C VAL A 203 -20.08 11.13 -2.35
N LYS A 204 -20.72 9.99 -2.06
CA LYS A 204 -21.64 9.29 -2.96
C LYS A 204 -22.72 10.20 -3.56
N PRO A 205 -23.51 10.97 -2.78
CA PRO A 205 -24.57 11.81 -3.33
C PRO A 205 -24.06 12.90 -4.28
N ILE A 206 -22.87 13.44 -4.00
CA ILE A 206 -22.26 14.48 -4.83
C ILE A 206 -21.85 13.87 -6.17
N PHE A 207 -21.20 12.70 -6.15
CA PHE A 207 -20.79 11.98 -7.36
C PHE A 207 -21.99 11.57 -8.22
N GLU A 208 -23.04 10.99 -7.62
CA GLU A 208 -24.29 10.63 -8.29
C GLU A 208 -24.94 11.84 -8.97
N SER A 209 -24.91 13.01 -8.32
CA SER A 209 -25.40 14.27 -8.92
C SER A 209 -24.56 14.69 -10.14
N MET A 210 -23.24 14.45 -10.15
CA MET A 210 -22.41 14.77 -11.32
C MET A 210 -22.70 13.83 -12.49
N VAL A 211 -22.93 12.55 -12.20
CA VAL A 211 -23.32 11.56 -13.22
C VAL A 211 -24.70 11.89 -13.79
N SER A 212 -25.71 12.14 -12.94
CA SER A 212 -27.07 12.47 -13.39
C SER A 212 -27.17 13.75 -14.22
N LYS A 213 -26.27 14.72 -14.00
CA LYS A 213 -26.14 15.95 -14.78
C LYS A 213 -25.30 15.78 -16.05
N GLY A 214 -24.83 14.58 -16.36
CA GLY A 214 -23.98 14.30 -17.51
C GLY A 214 -22.57 14.94 -17.45
N ARG A 215 -22.13 15.37 -16.26
CA ARG A 215 -20.80 15.95 -16.05
C ARG A 215 -19.71 14.89 -15.95
N ILE A 216 -20.05 13.68 -15.54
CA ILE A 216 -19.22 12.49 -15.55
C ILE A 216 -19.99 11.40 -16.29
N ARG A 217 -19.38 10.78 -17.29
CA ARG A 217 -19.93 9.61 -17.96
C ARG A 217 -19.64 8.38 -17.11
N MET A 218 -20.67 7.63 -16.70
CA MET A 218 -20.54 6.41 -15.91
C MET A 218 -21.02 5.20 -16.71
N LEU A 219 -20.12 4.22 -16.91
CA LEU A 219 -20.42 2.96 -17.62
C LEU A 219 -20.45 1.83 -16.56
N PHE A 220 -21.64 1.41 -16.20
CA PHE A 220 -21.87 0.24 -15.34
C PHE A 220 -21.79 -1.07 -16.15
N GLN A 221 -21.64 -2.21 -15.47
CA GLN A 221 -21.55 -3.56 -16.07
C GLN A 221 -20.53 -3.65 -17.21
N SER A 222 -19.52 -2.76 -17.17
CA SER A 222 -18.57 -2.54 -18.24
C SER A 222 -17.16 -2.89 -17.83
N ARG A 223 -16.39 -3.45 -18.76
CA ARG A 223 -14.96 -3.75 -18.59
C ARG A 223 -14.17 -3.19 -19.76
N VAL A 224 -13.05 -2.57 -19.49
CA VAL A 224 -12.08 -2.23 -20.52
C VAL A 224 -11.45 -3.54 -21.02
N VAL A 225 -11.43 -3.73 -22.32
CA VAL A 225 -10.88 -4.93 -22.98
C VAL A 225 -9.63 -4.63 -23.80
N ARG A 226 -9.43 -3.37 -24.19
CA ARG A 226 -8.25 -2.91 -24.94
C ARG A 226 -8.03 -1.41 -24.73
N ILE A 227 -6.78 -1.02 -24.70
CA ILE A 227 -6.34 0.39 -24.70
C ILE A 227 -5.44 0.59 -25.92
N SER A 228 -5.69 1.63 -26.70
CA SER A 228 -4.82 2.08 -27.80
C SER A 228 -4.18 3.43 -27.45
N GLU A 229 -3.34 3.96 -28.32
CA GLU A 229 -2.72 5.28 -28.10
C GLU A 229 -3.74 6.41 -27.98
N THR A 230 -4.89 6.31 -28.67
CA THR A 230 -5.88 7.38 -28.78
C THR A 230 -7.28 7.00 -28.30
N SER A 231 -7.50 5.74 -27.93
CA SER A 231 -8.84 5.24 -27.56
C SER A 231 -8.82 4.20 -26.46
N VAL A 232 -10.00 3.92 -25.91
CA VAL A 232 -10.31 2.83 -25.01
C VAL A 232 -11.50 2.05 -25.55
N THR A 233 -11.38 0.72 -25.63
CA THR A 233 -12.49 -0.19 -25.97
C THR A 233 -13.04 -0.81 -24.70
N VAL A 234 -14.34 -0.68 -24.49
CA VAL A 234 -15.08 -1.28 -23.37
C VAL A 234 -16.06 -2.33 -23.89
N SER A 235 -16.22 -3.38 -23.10
CA SER A 235 -17.27 -4.39 -23.33
C SER A 235 -18.33 -4.28 -22.26
N CYS A 236 -19.59 -4.19 -22.68
CA CYS A 236 -20.78 -4.21 -21.84
C CYS A 236 -21.76 -5.26 -22.40
N GLU A 237 -22.08 -6.29 -21.62
CA GLU A 237 -23.00 -7.37 -22.01
C GLU A 237 -22.70 -8.01 -23.39
N GLY A 238 -21.42 -8.09 -23.76
CA GLY A 238 -20.96 -8.66 -25.04
C GLY A 238 -20.95 -7.68 -26.21
N HIS A 239 -21.37 -6.45 -26.02
CA HIS A 239 -21.24 -5.37 -27.00
C HIS A 239 -19.98 -4.55 -26.69
N GLU A 240 -19.19 -4.27 -27.72
CA GLU A 240 -18.01 -3.42 -27.61
C GLU A 240 -18.31 -2.01 -28.08
N GLU A 241 -17.85 -1.03 -27.30
CA GLU A 241 -17.87 0.38 -27.64
C GLU A 241 -16.44 0.92 -27.54
N GLU A 242 -16.02 1.71 -28.52
CA GLU A 242 -14.75 2.42 -28.52
C GLU A 242 -14.98 3.92 -28.43
N PHE A 243 -14.20 4.60 -27.57
CA PHE A 243 -14.25 6.05 -27.45
C PHE A 243 -12.86 6.67 -27.31
N ASP A 244 -12.71 7.91 -27.76
CA ASP A 244 -11.47 8.68 -27.70
C ASP A 244 -11.02 8.86 -26.27
N ASN A 245 -9.69 8.79 -26.04
CA ASN A 245 -9.12 8.86 -24.73
C ASN A 245 -7.65 9.30 -24.76
N ASP A 246 -7.28 10.24 -23.90
CA ASP A 246 -5.91 10.73 -23.76
C ASP A 246 -5.17 10.01 -22.63
N PHE A 247 -5.84 9.72 -21.50
CA PHE A 247 -5.24 9.11 -20.33
C PHE A 247 -6.14 8.05 -19.71
N VAL A 248 -5.53 7.03 -19.10
CA VAL A 248 -6.22 5.97 -18.38
C VAL A 248 -5.70 5.88 -16.95
N LEU A 249 -6.61 5.98 -15.98
CA LEU A 249 -6.34 5.71 -14.57
C LEU A 249 -6.92 4.35 -14.20
N ALA A 250 -6.08 3.32 -14.11
CA ALA A 250 -6.49 1.96 -13.74
C ALA A 250 -6.50 1.82 -12.20
N LEU A 251 -7.55 2.35 -11.56
CA LEU A 251 -7.71 2.38 -10.09
C LEU A 251 -8.44 1.13 -9.59
N THR A 252 -7.87 -0.03 -9.89
CA THR A 252 -8.41 -1.37 -9.66
C THR A 252 -8.07 -1.95 -8.28
N GLY A 253 -7.40 -1.16 -7.45
CA GLY A 253 -6.91 -1.57 -6.14
C GLY A 253 -5.52 -2.18 -6.18
N PHE A 254 -5.07 -2.64 -5.02
CA PHE A 254 -3.72 -3.17 -4.80
C PHE A 254 -3.82 -4.48 -4.01
N ARG A 255 -2.77 -5.29 -4.10
CA ARG A 255 -2.63 -6.53 -3.32
C ARG A 255 -1.25 -6.62 -2.68
N PRO A 256 -1.11 -7.19 -1.47
CA PRO A 256 0.20 -7.46 -0.90
C PRO A 256 0.98 -8.49 -1.72
N ASP A 257 2.29 -8.24 -1.89
CA ASP A 257 3.21 -9.24 -2.42
C ASP A 257 3.68 -10.16 -1.29
N ARG A 258 3.48 -11.44 -1.45
CA ARG A 258 3.80 -12.47 -0.46
C ARG A 258 4.97 -13.35 -0.87
N GLY A 259 5.67 -13.00 -1.94
CA GLY A 259 6.80 -13.78 -2.47
C GLY A 259 7.88 -14.04 -1.43
N LEU A 260 8.20 -13.05 -0.60
CA LEU A 260 9.18 -13.21 0.49
C LEU A 260 8.70 -14.18 1.57
N LEU A 261 7.42 -14.11 1.98
CA LEU A 261 6.85 -15.03 2.97
C LEU A 261 6.82 -16.47 2.45
N ALA A 262 6.33 -16.67 1.24
CA ALA A 262 6.27 -17.97 0.58
C ALA A 262 7.68 -18.54 0.34
N GLY A 263 8.63 -17.71 -0.09
CA GLY A 263 10.03 -18.10 -0.28
C GLY A 263 10.72 -18.56 1.00
N ALA A 264 10.33 -18.02 2.14
CA ALA A 264 10.78 -18.45 3.46
C ALA A 264 10.01 -19.68 4.01
N GLY A 265 9.05 -20.22 3.24
CA GLY A 265 8.26 -21.38 3.64
C GLY A 265 7.06 -21.08 4.55
N ALA A 266 6.68 -19.80 4.72
CA ALA A 266 5.49 -19.45 5.45
C ALA A 266 4.24 -19.90 4.67
N VAL A 267 3.26 -20.46 5.37
CA VAL A 267 2.00 -20.88 4.76
C VAL A 267 1.16 -19.64 4.41
N VAL A 268 0.77 -19.53 3.15
CA VAL A 268 -0.12 -18.49 2.63
C VAL A 268 -1.35 -19.17 2.05
N SER A 269 -2.53 -18.75 2.44
CA SER A 269 -3.80 -19.28 1.95
C SER A 269 -3.95 -19.06 0.45
N GLU A 270 -4.28 -20.08 -0.30
CA GLU A 270 -4.47 -20.02 -1.75
C GLU A 270 -5.75 -19.26 -2.13
N SER A 271 -6.78 -19.31 -1.27
CA SER A 271 -8.11 -18.75 -1.58
C SER A 271 -8.16 -17.23 -1.45
N ASP A 272 -7.55 -16.67 -0.41
CA ASP A 272 -7.64 -15.25 -0.06
C ASP A 272 -6.26 -14.57 0.09
N GLY A 273 -5.19 -15.38 0.03
CA GLY A 273 -3.81 -14.91 0.15
C GLY A 273 -3.44 -14.47 1.56
N ILE A 274 -4.18 -14.82 2.61
CA ILE A 274 -3.83 -14.49 3.99
C ILE A 274 -2.64 -15.33 4.43
N PRO A 275 -1.54 -14.74 4.91
CA PRO A 275 -0.48 -15.51 5.54
C PRO A 275 -1.01 -16.10 6.86
N GLN A 276 -0.69 -17.36 7.13
CA GLN A 276 -1.03 -17.97 8.41
C GLN A 276 -0.09 -17.44 9.48
N TYR A 277 -0.62 -16.83 10.54
CA TYR A 277 0.12 -16.28 11.67
C TYR A 277 -0.71 -16.34 12.95
N ASP A 278 -0.04 -16.26 14.10
CA ASP A 278 -0.68 -16.10 15.40
C ASP A 278 -1.01 -14.61 15.64
N PRO A 279 -2.28 -14.21 15.74
CA PRO A 279 -2.67 -12.81 15.94
C PRO A 279 -2.23 -12.22 17.30
N ALA A 280 -1.88 -13.05 18.28
CA ALA A 280 -1.38 -12.59 19.57
C ALA A 280 0.10 -12.19 19.52
N THR A 281 0.86 -12.74 18.57
CA THR A 281 2.31 -12.55 18.44
C THR A 281 2.74 -12.00 17.10
N MET A 282 1.88 -12.05 16.07
CA MET A 282 2.17 -11.74 14.67
C MET A 282 3.21 -12.67 14.04
N GLU A 283 3.58 -13.79 14.69
CA GLU A 283 4.52 -14.79 14.20
C GLU A 283 3.85 -15.70 13.18
N THR A 284 4.51 -15.94 12.05
CA THR A 284 4.00 -16.82 10.99
C THR A 284 4.18 -18.31 11.38
N THR A 285 3.86 -19.23 10.46
CA THR A 285 4.17 -20.66 10.62
C THR A 285 5.66 -20.96 10.66
N VAL A 286 6.50 -19.98 10.29
CA VAL A 286 7.96 -20.09 10.37
C VAL A 286 8.45 -19.36 11.62
N PRO A 287 9.06 -20.06 12.58
CA PRO A 287 9.56 -19.46 13.82
C PRO A 287 10.53 -18.32 13.55
N GLY A 288 10.35 -17.17 14.22
CA GLY A 288 11.18 -15.98 14.04
C GLY A 288 10.82 -15.12 12.82
N LEU A 289 9.83 -15.50 12.00
CA LEU A 289 9.31 -14.72 10.89
C LEU A 289 7.96 -14.11 11.26
N PHE A 290 7.87 -12.78 11.20
CA PHE A 290 6.70 -12.02 11.62
C PHE A 290 6.11 -11.19 10.46
N VAL A 291 4.83 -10.82 10.58
CA VAL A 291 4.14 -9.90 9.68
C VAL A 291 3.67 -8.66 10.43
N ALA A 292 3.78 -7.48 9.82
CA ALA A 292 3.30 -6.23 10.41
C ALA A 292 2.58 -5.34 9.38
N GLY A 293 1.41 -4.83 9.77
CA GLY A 293 0.57 -3.99 8.90
C GLY A 293 -0.24 -4.82 7.91
N VAL A 294 -0.61 -4.20 6.80
CA VAL A 294 -1.57 -4.73 5.83
C VAL A 294 -1.10 -6.01 5.10
N ILE A 295 0.19 -6.35 5.14
CA ILE A 295 0.69 -7.64 4.64
C ILE A 295 0.05 -8.84 5.36
N ALA A 296 -0.42 -8.64 6.60
CA ALA A 296 -1.12 -9.64 7.40
C ALA A 296 -2.57 -9.88 6.93
N SER A 297 -3.16 -8.98 6.13
CA SER A 297 -4.51 -9.14 5.58
C SER A 297 -4.51 -9.90 4.25
N GLY A 298 -5.71 -10.34 3.82
CA GLY A 298 -5.91 -11.04 2.55
C GLY A 298 -6.00 -10.13 1.33
N ALA A 299 -6.72 -10.63 0.33
CA ALA A 299 -7.05 -9.87 -0.86
C ALA A 299 -7.90 -8.62 -0.55
N ASN A 300 -8.65 -8.64 0.57
CA ASN A 300 -9.36 -7.47 1.09
C ASN A 300 -8.41 -6.64 1.99
N ALA A 301 -7.67 -5.74 1.39
CA ALA A 301 -6.71 -4.88 2.11
C ALA A 301 -7.38 -3.83 3.05
N ASN A 302 -8.72 -3.76 3.10
CA ASN A 302 -9.46 -2.83 3.97
C ASN A 302 -9.67 -3.33 5.41
N GLU A 303 -8.91 -4.33 5.84
CA GLU A 303 -9.00 -4.90 7.20
C GLU A 303 -7.93 -4.33 8.13
N VAL A 304 -6.74 -3.98 7.60
CA VAL A 304 -5.64 -3.45 8.39
C VAL A 304 -5.20 -2.08 7.86
N PHE A 305 -5.43 -1.06 8.66
CA PHE A 305 -5.00 0.32 8.42
C PHE A 305 -3.76 0.67 9.27
N ILE A 306 -3.22 1.87 9.10
CA ILE A 306 -2.10 2.36 9.92
C ILE A 306 -2.48 2.32 11.41
N GLU A 307 -3.70 2.79 11.76
CA GLU A 307 -4.20 2.87 13.13
C GLU A 307 -4.24 1.53 13.88
N THR A 308 -4.47 0.44 13.18
CA THR A 308 -4.44 -0.92 13.76
C THR A 308 -3.09 -1.59 13.58
N GLY A 309 -2.51 -1.52 12.37
CA GLY A 309 -1.25 -2.17 12.04
C GLY A 309 -0.03 -1.62 12.79
N ARG A 310 -0.07 -0.36 13.25
CA ARG A 310 0.97 0.22 14.11
C ARG A 310 1.13 -0.50 15.45
N LEU A 311 0.10 -1.22 15.90
CA LEU A 311 0.12 -1.95 17.17
C LEU A 311 0.82 -3.32 17.06
N HIS A 312 0.99 -3.84 15.84
CA HIS A 312 1.63 -5.14 15.61
C HIS A 312 3.07 -5.17 16.13
N GLY A 313 3.81 -4.07 16.02
CA GLY A 313 5.18 -3.95 16.52
C GLY A 313 5.32 -4.26 18.01
N GLY A 314 4.36 -3.84 18.84
CA GLY A 314 4.34 -4.12 20.26
C GLY A 314 4.10 -5.60 20.59
N LEU A 315 3.28 -6.30 19.78
CA LEU A 315 3.05 -7.75 19.92
C LEU A 315 4.32 -8.52 19.57
N ILE A 316 4.96 -8.15 18.46
CA ILE A 316 6.22 -8.74 17.98
C ILE A 316 7.33 -8.55 19.02
N ALA A 317 7.52 -7.33 19.51
CA ALA A 317 8.56 -7.04 20.51
C ALA A 317 8.39 -7.87 21.79
N LYS A 318 7.15 -8.01 22.29
CA LYS A 318 6.84 -8.88 23.43
C LYS A 318 7.18 -10.35 23.15
N ARG A 319 6.88 -10.83 21.95
CA ARG A 319 7.17 -12.22 21.57
C ARG A 319 8.67 -12.47 21.49
N ILE A 320 9.43 -11.57 20.85
CA ILE A 320 10.90 -11.70 20.76
C ILE A 320 11.54 -11.67 22.15
N ALA A 321 11.13 -10.72 23.02
CA ALA A 321 11.63 -10.65 24.39
C ALA A 321 11.35 -11.93 25.21
N ALA A 322 10.21 -12.58 24.97
CA ALA A 322 9.88 -13.84 25.66
C ALA A 322 10.72 -15.04 25.20
N CYS A 323 11.30 -14.98 24.00
CA CYS A 323 12.12 -16.05 23.43
C CYS A 323 13.63 -15.87 23.66
N ASP A 324 14.09 -14.65 23.93
CA ASP A 324 15.50 -14.34 24.13
C ASP A 324 15.79 -13.97 25.61
N PRO A 325 16.35 -14.92 26.40
CA PRO A 325 16.68 -14.67 27.82
C PRO A 325 17.71 -13.56 28.03
N ALA A 326 18.41 -13.11 26.98
CA ALA A 326 19.41 -12.03 27.06
C ALA A 326 18.79 -10.61 27.06
N VAL A 327 17.48 -10.50 26.84
CA VAL A 327 16.73 -9.24 26.83
C VAL A 327 16.05 -8.94 28.18
N ASN A 328 16.15 -9.86 29.16
CA ASN A 328 15.63 -9.71 30.53
C ASN A 328 16.71 -9.29 31.52
#